data_34e75770955d2a6406a19f038f5beffa
#
_entry.id   34e75770955d2a6406a19f038f5beffa
#
_cell.length_a   1.000
_cell.length_b   1.000
_cell.length_c   1.000
_cell.angle_alpha   90.00
_cell.angle_beta   90.00
_cell.angle_gamma   90.00
#
_symmetry.space_group_name_H-M   'P 1'
#
loop_
_entity.id
_entity.type
_entity.pdbx_description
1 polymer ?
#
loop_
_entity_poly.entity_id
_entity_poly.type
_entity_poly.pdbx_seq_one_letter_code
_entity_poly.pdbx_strand_id
1 'polypeptide(L)'
;MYGLVILCICQLLVISSAQCPGGQTTADQCVQKCGSTECRCNASRTNTSSYSNCVQSCEPPDCDGDGKMTCNADGNCTQTCKPGYCDMDCDALQYCTQHGDDNGLERMKCSAKKCVQTCQKGECKHMRCEGENCHQTCSRGGCIMNCTQSVDYCVQRCTAHADCTLDCRAKTCVQSCVGPKNCKILNSGRVYRVNGNFLAFLLVVFINLQCGWI
;
A
#
# COMPACT_ATOMS: atom_id res chain seq x y z
N MET A 1 -11.03 -67.10 5.90
CA MET A 1 -10.36 -66.19 4.97
C MET A 1 -10.93 -64.78 5.18
N TYR A 2 -10.23 -63.94 5.93
CA TYR A 2 -10.64 -62.58 6.23
C TYR A 2 -9.82 -61.67 5.30
N GLY A 3 -10.51 -61.07 4.33
CA GLY A 3 -9.90 -60.08 3.41
C GLY A 3 -9.68 -58.76 4.16
N LEU A 4 -8.44 -58.39 4.32
CA LEU A 4 -8.03 -57.08 4.86
C LEU A 4 -8.21 -56.03 3.78
N VAL A 5 -9.29 -55.24 3.85
CA VAL A 5 -9.46 -54.09 3.00
C VAL A 5 -8.65 -52.95 3.58
N ILE A 6 -7.46 -52.71 3.01
CA ILE A 6 -6.64 -51.54 3.31
C ILE A 6 -7.27 -50.37 2.58
N LEU A 7 -8.04 -49.55 3.33
CA LEU A 7 -8.48 -48.24 2.85
C LEU A 7 -7.26 -47.30 2.83
N CYS A 8 -6.67 -47.15 1.68
CA CYS A 8 -5.71 -46.08 1.43
C CYS A 8 -6.46 -44.75 1.45
N ILE A 9 -6.56 -44.11 2.61
CA ILE A 9 -6.98 -42.73 2.73
C ILE A 9 -5.82 -41.87 2.19
N CYS A 10 -5.83 -41.62 0.88
CA CYS A 10 -5.06 -40.52 0.32
C CYS A 10 -5.61 -39.21 0.91
N GLN A 11 -5.05 -38.79 2.02
CA GLN A 11 -5.18 -37.40 2.46
C GLN A 11 -4.51 -36.58 1.36
N LEU A 12 -5.34 -35.99 0.49
CA LEU A 12 -4.97 -34.88 -0.34
C LEU A 12 -4.59 -33.73 0.59
N LEU A 13 -3.34 -33.74 1.03
CA LEU A 13 -2.67 -32.54 1.53
C LEU A 13 -2.74 -31.54 0.37
N VAL A 14 -3.72 -30.65 0.41
CA VAL A 14 -3.71 -29.45 -0.43
C VAL A 14 -2.52 -28.65 0.06
N ILE A 15 -1.38 -28.93 -0.54
CA ILE A 15 -0.17 -28.12 -0.37
C ILE A 15 -0.51 -26.79 -1.05
N SER A 16 -0.93 -25.84 -0.25
CA SER A 16 -1.06 -24.45 -0.68
C SER A 16 0.34 -23.93 -1.00
N SER A 17 0.83 -24.25 -2.17
CA SER A 17 2.10 -23.74 -2.65
C SER A 17 1.99 -22.24 -2.86
N ALA A 18 3.00 -21.50 -2.42
CA ALA A 18 3.15 -20.10 -2.79
C ALA A 18 3.01 -19.96 -4.31
N GLN A 19 2.01 -19.21 -4.76
CA GLN A 19 1.70 -19.09 -6.18
C GLN A 19 2.24 -17.77 -6.70
N CYS A 20 3.10 -17.86 -7.71
CA CYS A 20 3.55 -16.75 -8.54
C CYS A 20 3.10 -16.99 -9.99
N PRO A 21 1.79 -16.94 -10.30
CA PRO A 21 1.28 -17.24 -11.62
C PRO A 21 1.84 -16.26 -12.65
N GLY A 22 2.46 -16.76 -13.71
CA GLY A 22 3.03 -15.93 -14.79
C GLY A 22 4.23 -15.07 -14.41
N GLY A 23 4.78 -15.23 -13.20
CA GLY A 23 5.92 -14.47 -12.69
C GLY A 23 7.24 -15.21 -12.73
N GLN A 24 8.33 -14.46 -12.54
CA GLN A 24 9.66 -15.02 -12.31
C GLN A 24 9.90 -15.17 -10.80
N THR A 25 10.42 -16.31 -10.39
CA THR A 25 10.72 -16.57 -8.99
C THR A 25 12.22 -16.59 -8.78
N THR A 26 12.67 -15.85 -7.78
CA THR A 26 13.98 -16.06 -7.13
C THR A 26 13.74 -16.69 -5.77
N ALA A 27 14.79 -17.11 -5.06
CA ALA A 27 14.66 -17.85 -3.80
C ALA A 27 13.70 -17.21 -2.78
N ASP A 28 13.62 -15.86 -2.74
CA ASP A 28 12.82 -15.10 -1.76
C ASP A 28 11.84 -14.11 -2.36
N GLN A 29 11.69 -14.08 -3.69
CA GLN A 29 10.91 -13.04 -4.36
C GLN A 29 10.07 -13.59 -5.50
N CYS A 30 8.79 -13.20 -5.55
CA CYS A 30 7.93 -13.35 -6.70
C CYS A 30 7.82 -12.01 -7.44
N VAL A 31 8.21 -11.99 -8.70
CA VAL A 31 8.12 -10.81 -9.57
C VAL A 31 7.11 -11.08 -10.66
N GLN A 32 6.04 -10.30 -10.72
CA GLN A 32 4.98 -10.44 -11.70
C GLN A 32 4.83 -9.17 -12.54
N LYS A 33 4.75 -9.34 -13.86
CA LYS A 33 4.17 -8.34 -14.75
C LYS A 33 2.68 -8.63 -14.91
N CYS A 34 1.88 -7.69 -14.50
CA CYS A 34 0.43 -7.82 -14.53
C CYS A 34 -0.11 -7.35 -15.88
N GLY A 35 -1.08 -8.08 -16.43
CA GLY A 35 -1.84 -7.69 -17.60
C GLY A 35 -3.21 -7.14 -17.24
N SER A 36 -4.14 -7.11 -18.19
CA SER A 36 -5.52 -6.64 -18.01
C SER A 36 -6.37 -7.53 -17.08
N THR A 37 -5.84 -8.66 -16.64
CA THR A 37 -6.49 -9.59 -15.71
C THR A 37 -5.96 -9.44 -14.31
N GLU A 38 -6.66 -10.03 -13.32
CA GLU A 38 -6.25 -10.03 -11.93
C GLU A 38 -4.85 -10.66 -11.73
N CYS A 39 -3.96 -9.92 -11.08
CA CYS A 39 -2.60 -10.32 -10.76
C CYS A 39 -2.52 -10.60 -9.25
N ARG A 40 -2.25 -11.85 -8.90
CA ARG A 40 -2.19 -12.27 -7.50
C ARG A 40 -0.82 -12.81 -7.13
N CYS A 41 -0.24 -12.28 -6.10
CA CYS A 41 0.96 -12.83 -5.47
C CYS A 41 0.61 -13.24 -4.03
N ASN A 42 0.62 -14.55 -3.76
CA ASN A 42 0.39 -15.11 -2.43
C ASN A 42 1.67 -15.78 -1.93
N ALA A 43 2.29 -15.16 -0.97
CA ALA A 43 3.43 -15.71 -0.23
C ALA A 43 2.95 -16.20 1.15
N SER A 44 2.30 -17.37 1.18
CA SER A 44 1.68 -17.88 2.41
C SER A 44 2.62 -18.65 3.30
N ARG A 45 2.48 -18.47 4.61
CA ARG A 45 3.27 -19.01 5.73
C ARG A 45 3.34 -20.53 5.87
N THR A 46 2.67 -21.30 5.04
CA THR A 46 2.46 -22.73 5.33
C THR A 46 3.44 -23.70 4.68
N ASN A 47 4.38 -23.23 3.85
CA ASN A 47 5.33 -24.13 3.18
C ASN A 47 6.75 -23.59 3.11
N THR A 48 7.70 -24.53 3.18
CA THR A 48 9.17 -24.36 3.15
C THR A 48 9.77 -23.71 1.88
N SER A 49 8.95 -23.16 1.01
CA SER A 49 9.31 -22.44 -0.22
C SER A 49 8.53 -21.14 -0.40
N SER A 50 8.16 -20.48 0.68
CA SER A 50 7.41 -19.23 0.61
C SER A 50 8.32 -18.06 0.23
N TYR A 51 7.96 -17.34 -0.83
CA TYR A 51 8.55 -16.03 -1.09
C TYR A 51 8.19 -15.09 0.04
N SER A 52 9.18 -14.45 0.63
CA SER A 52 8.92 -13.42 1.62
C SER A 52 8.47 -12.11 0.97
N ASN A 53 8.80 -11.91 -0.30
CA ASN A 53 8.59 -10.65 -1.00
C ASN A 53 7.84 -10.83 -2.33
N CYS A 54 6.90 -9.93 -2.60
CA CYS A 54 6.19 -9.83 -3.87
C CYS A 54 6.44 -8.48 -4.55
N VAL A 55 6.73 -8.51 -5.84
CA VAL A 55 6.82 -7.31 -6.68
C VAL A 55 5.86 -7.47 -7.85
N GLN A 56 4.94 -6.55 -7.98
CA GLN A 56 3.96 -6.53 -9.05
C GLN A 56 4.06 -5.20 -9.82
N SER A 57 4.15 -5.27 -11.13
CA SER A 57 4.12 -4.09 -11.98
C SER A 57 3.10 -4.27 -13.09
N CYS A 58 2.32 -3.23 -13.32
CA CYS A 58 1.40 -3.12 -14.43
C CYS A 58 1.87 -2.00 -15.36
N GLU A 59 2.11 -2.32 -16.64
CA GLU A 59 2.62 -1.40 -17.66
C GLU A 59 1.78 -1.49 -18.94
N PRO A 60 1.58 -0.39 -19.67
CA PRO A 60 0.90 -0.44 -20.96
C PRO A 60 1.63 -1.33 -21.98
N PRO A 61 0.92 -1.99 -22.91
CA PRO A 61 -0.53 -1.93 -23.13
C PRO A 61 -1.33 -2.87 -22.23
N ASP A 62 -0.68 -3.65 -21.37
CA ASP A 62 -1.30 -4.76 -20.65
C ASP A 62 -2.26 -4.32 -19.52
N CYS A 63 -2.25 -3.05 -19.13
CA CYS A 63 -3.06 -2.50 -18.05
C CYS A 63 -4.28 -1.69 -18.54
N ASP A 64 -4.68 -1.85 -19.77
CA ASP A 64 -5.88 -1.21 -20.32
C ASP A 64 -7.13 -1.94 -19.82
N GLY A 65 -7.56 -1.65 -18.59
CA GLY A 65 -8.75 -2.25 -17.98
C GLY A 65 -8.69 -2.21 -16.45
N ASP A 66 -9.69 -2.79 -15.78
CA ASP A 66 -9.80 -2.87 -14.33
C ASP A 66 -8.75 -3.84 -13.72
N GLY A 67 -7.47 -3.60 -14.02
CA GLY A 67 -6.36 -4.42 -13.54
C GLY A 67 -6.29 -4.42 -12.02
N LYS A 68 -6.63 -5.57 -11.40
CA LYS A 68 -6.53 -5.73 -9.95
C LYS A 68 -5.22 -6.42 -9.59
N MET A 69 -4.39 -5.73 -8.81
CA MET A 69 -3.18 -6.28 -8.22
C MET A 69 -3.42 -6.61 -6.74
N THR A 70 -3.30 -7.87 -6.40
CA THR A 70 -3.40 -8.35 -5.01
C THR A 70 -2.07 -8.94 -4.59
N CYS A 71 -1.50 -8.40 -3.53
CA CYS A 71 -0.25 -8.87 -2.95
C CYS A 71 -0.48 -9.26 -1.50
N ASN A 72 -0.20 -10.51 -1.16
CA ASN A 72 -0.22 -11.02 0.20
C ASN A 72 1.14 -11.66 0.50
N ALA A 73 1.92 -11.11 1.41
CA ALA A 73 3.28 -11.55 1.68
C ALA A 73 3.65 -11.51 3.17
N ASP A 74 4.47 -12.47 3.60
CA ASP A 74 5.03 -12.48 4.94
C ASP A 74 6.11 -11.42 5.17
N GLY A 75 6.72 -10.92 4.10
CA GLY A 75 7.70 -9.83 4.14
C GLY A 75 7.14 -8.55 3.55
N ASN A 76 7.54 -8.27 2.30
CA ASN A 76 7.28 -7.01 1.64
C ASN A 76 6.45 -7.18 0.36
N CYS A 77 5.55 -6.25 0.13
CA CYS A 77 4.85 -6.08 -1.13
C CYS A 77 5.22 -4.76 -1.79
N THR A 78 5.56 -4.81 -3.07
CA THR A 78 5.72 -3.61 -3.90
C THR A 78 4.80 -3.71 -5.10
N GLN A 79 3.94 -2.74 -5.28
CA GLN A 79 3.00 -2.66 -6.39
C GLN A 79 3.20 -1.34 -7.14
N THR A 80 3.41 -1.42 -8.44
CA THR A 80 3.58 -0.24 -9.32
C THR A 80 2.58 -0.31 -10.46
N CYS A 81 1.76 0.71 -10.57
CA CYS A 81 0.86 0.93 -11.69
C CYS A 81 1.38 2.10 -12.52
N LYS A 82 1.84 1.82 -13.74
CA LYS A 82 2.12 2.82 -14.77
C LYS A 82 0.82 3.19 -15.48
N PRO A 83 0.82 4.12 -16.44
CA PRO A 83 -0.43 4.65 -17.00
C PRO A 83 -1.47 3.59 -17.28
N GLY A 84 -2.62 3.65 -16.62
CA GLY A 84 -3.70 2.66 -16.69
C GLY A 84 -4.61 2.70 -15.45
N TYR A 85 -5.71 1.95 -15.50
CA TYR A 85 -6.62 1.80 -14.36
C TYR A 85 -6.17 0.61 -13.53
N CYS A 86 -5.78 0.84 -12.28
CA CYS A 86 -5.39 -0.24 -11.38
C CYS A 86 -6.08 -0.12 -10.02
N ASP A 87 -6.51 -1.27 -9.51
CA ASP A 87 -6.82 -1.46 -8.11
C ASP A 87 -5.65 -2.17 -7.42
N MET A 88 -5.06 -1.56 -6.40
CA MET A 88 -3.94 -2.15 -5.66
C MET A 88 -4.37 -2.52 -4.25
N ASP A 89 -4.28 -3.80 -3.92
CA ASP A 89 -4.55 -4.35 -2.58
C ASP A 89 -3.29 -5.04 -2.06
N CYS A 90 -2.72 -4.51 -1.00
CA CYS A 90 -1.47 -4.97 -0.41
C CYS A 90 -1.69 -5.34 1.06
N ASP A 91 -1.45 -6.60 1.38
CA ASP A 91 -1.45 -7.13 2.73
C ASP A 91 -0.11 -7.79 3.01
N ALA A 92 0.71 -7.18 3.84
CA ALA A 92 2.04 -7.68 4.16
C ALA A 92 2.37 -7.51 5.64
N LEU A 93 3.25 -8.37 6.18
CA LEU A 93 3.60 -8.24 7.58
C LEU A 93 4.54 -7.07 7.86
N GLN A 94 5.43 -6.73 6.92
CA GLN A 94 6.45 -5.71 7.15
C GLN A 94 6.19 -4.42 6.38
N TYR A 95 6.26 -4.47 5.06
CA TYR A 95 6.18 -3.27 4.22
C TYR A 95 5.25 -3.48 3.04
N CYS A 96 4.39 -2.51 2.83
CA CYS A 96 3.67 -2.31 1.58
C CYS A 96 4.09 -1.00 0.93
N THR A 97 4.53 -1.07 -0.32
CA THR A 97 4.80 0.11 -1.14
C THR A 97 3.91 0.06 -2.37
N GLN A 98 3.07 1.07 -2.54
CA GLN A 98 2.17 1.22 -3.67
C GLN A 98 2.46 2.53 -4.40
N HIS A 99 2.74 2.43 -5.68
CA HIS A 99 3.08 3.57 -6.51
C HIS A 99 2.18 3.65 -7.73
N GLY A 100 1.49 4.75 -7.87
CA GLY A 100 0.69 5.08 -9.03
C GLY A 100 1.28 6.22 -9.83
N ASP A 101 1.53 5.97 -11.11
CA ASP A 101 2.07 6.94 -12.06
C ASP A 101 1.11 7.06 -13.24
N ASP A 102 0.53 8.23 -13.44
CA ASP A 102 -0.41 8.62 -14.51
C ASP A 102 -1.77 7.88 -14.60
N ASN A 103 -2.83 8.69 -14.58
CA ASN A 103 -4.23 8.42 -15.01
C ASN A 103 -4.93 7.17 -14.45
N GLY A 104 -5.76 7.36 -13.43
CA GLY A 104 -6.88 6.48 -13.16
C GLY A 104 -6.67 5.37 -12.13
N LEU A 105 -5.91 5.60 -11.08
CA LEU A 105 -5.94 4.72 -9.93
C LEU A 105 -7.27 4.84 -9.19
N GLU A 106 -8.04 3.75 -9.17
CA GLU A 106 -9.30 3.76 -8.46
C GLU A 106 -9.09 3.57 -6.97
N ARG A 107 -8.25 2.61 -6.60
CA ARG A 107 -8.02 2.29 -5.19
C ARG A 107 -6.61 1.82 -4.90
N MET A 108 -6.04 2.32 -3.81
CA MET A 108 -4.88 1.76 -3.13
C MET A 108 -5.28 1.36 -1.71
N LYS A 109 -5.20 0.09 -1.38
CA LYS A 109 -5.39 -0.39 -0.01
C LYS A 109 -4.09 -1.00 0.49
N CYS A 110 -3.67 -0.58 1.68
CA CYS A 110 -2.44 -1.05 2.31
C CYS A 110 -2.67 -1.46 3.75
N SER A 111 -2.26 -2.69 4.08
CA SER A 111 -2.26 -3.26 5.43
C SER A 111 -0.87 -3.85 5.70
N ALA A 112 -0.06 -3.20 6.52
CA ALA A 112 1.29 -3.64 6.89
C ALA A 112 1.82 -2.86 8.11
N LYS A 113 2.94 -3.29 8.71
CA LYS A 113 3.58 -2.45 9.73
C LYS A 113 3.92 -1.07 9.17
N LYS A 114 4.42 -1.01 7.94
CA LYS A 114 4.67 0.26 7.26
C LYS A 114 4.07 0.27 5.87
N CYS A 115 3.22 1.24 5.63
CA CYS A 115 2.56 1.50 4.37
C CYS A 115 3.08 2.79 3.73
N VAL A 116 3.47 2.70 2.46
CA VAL A 116 3.84 3.86 1.64
C VAL A 116 2.98 3.86 0.39
N GLN A 117 2.15 4.86 0.23
CA GLN A 117 1.26 5.03 -0.92
C GLN A 117 1.58 6.36 -1.60
N THR A 118 1.93 6.31 -2.87
CA THR A 118 2.30 7.50 -3.65
C THR A 118 1.49 7.55 -4.94
N CYS A 119 0.82 8.68 -5.15
CA CYS A 119 0.17 9.05 -6.38
C CYS A 119 0.91 10.23 -6.99
N GLN A 120 1.63 10.02 -8.11
CA GLN A 120 2.45 11.09 -8.71
C GLN A 120 1.68 11.95 -9.69
N LYS A 121 0.83 11.33 -10.50
CA LYS A 121 0.02 12.02 -11.51
C LYS A 121 -1.34 11.35 -11.62
N GLY A 122 -2.36 12.07 -12.10
CA GLY A 122 -3.69 11.55 -12.29
C GLY A 122 -4.55 11.52 -11.03
N GLU A 123 -5.66 10.81 -11.08
CA GLU A 123 -6.59 10.68 -9.96
C GLU A 123 -6.34 9.38 -9.21
N CYS A 124 -6.03 9.48 -7.92
CA CYS A 124 -6.08 8.36 -7.00
C CYS A 124 -7.31 8.50 -6.12
N LYS A 125 -8.44 7.97 -6.60
CA LYS A 125 -9.74 8.21 -5.95
C LYS A 125 -9.75 7.82 -4.48
N HIS A 126 -9.13 6.68 -4.14
CA HIS A 126 -9.15 6.18 -2.76
C HIS A 126 -7.79 5.58 -2.36
N MET A 127 -7.10 6.26 -1.45
CA MET A 127 -5.87 5.76 -0.81
C MET A 127 -6.21 5.42 0.64
N ARG A 128 -6.30 4.14 0.97
CA ARG A 128 -6.65 3.66 2.31
C ARG A 128 -5.47 2.97 2.96
N CYS A 129 -5.13 3.40 4.15
CA CYS A 129 -4.10 2.78 4.97
C CYS A 129 -4.68 2.24 6.28
N GLU A 130 -4.37 0.97 6.56
CA GLU A 130 -4.81 0.21 7.75
C GLU A 130 -3.62 -0.30 8.58
N GLY A 131 -2.39 -0.01 8.16
CA GLY A 131 -1.16 -0.43 8.83
C GLY A 131 -0.80 0.39 10.07
N GLU A 132 0.29 0.01 10.76
CA GLU A 132 0.74 0.74 11.96
C GLU A 132 1.26 2.15 11.60
N ASN A 133 2.10 2.25 10.57
CA ASN A 133 2.71 3.49 10.10
C ASN A 133 2.37 3.75 8.65
N CYS A 134 1.69 4.83 8.38
CA CYS A 134 1.18 5.19 7.07
C CYS A 134 1.80 6.47 6.52
N HIS A 135 2.28 6.40 5.27
CA HIS A 135 2.72 7.56 4.51
C HIS A 135 1.95 7.61 3.20
N GLN A 136 1.14 8.64 3.02
CA GLN A 136 0.34 8.86 1.81
C GLN A 136 0.74 10.18 1.17
N THR A 137 1.11 10.16 -0.11
CA THR A 137 1.51 11.36 -0.86
C THR A 137 0.73 11.44 -2.17
N CYS A 138 0.13 12.59 -2.40
CA CYS A 138 -0.52 12.95 -3.66
C CYS A 138 0.18 14.17 -4.26
N SER A 139 0.72 14.02 -5.47
CA SER A 139 1.50 15.07 -6.10
C SER A 139 0.73 15.83 -7.18
N ARG A 140 -0.21 15.19 -7.86
CA ARG A 140 -1.08 15.81 -8.88
C ARG A 140 -2.42 15.08 -8.94
N GLY A 141 -3.47 15.76 -9.42
CA GLY A 141 -4.80 15.19 -9.61
C GLY A 141 -5.65 15.21 -8.34
N GLY A 142 -6.67 14.36 -8.28
CA GLY A 142 -7.59 14.25 -7.15
C GLY A 142 -7.25 13.05 -6.27
N CYS A 143 -7.06 13.25 -4.95
CA CYS A 143 -6.80 12.16 -4.03
C CYS A 143 -7.70 12.23 -2.80
N ILE A 144 -8.29 11.08 -2.43
CA ILE A 144 -8.93 10.90 -1.13
C ILE A 144 -8.02 9.99 -0.31
N MET A 145 -7.35 10.55 0.69
CA MET A 145 -6.42 9.85 1.57
C MET A 145 -7.07 9.55 2.90
N ASN A 146 -7.08 8.28 3.30
CA ASN A 146 -7.71 7.82 4.53
C ASN A 146 -6.76 6.95 5.35
N CYS A 147 -6.48 7.35 6.59
CA CYS A 147 -5.85 6.52 7.59
C CYS A 147 -6.89 6.11 8.64
N THR A 148 -7.02 4.79 8.86
CA THR A 148 -8.02 4.24 9.79
C THR A 148 -7.63 4.41 11.26
N GLN A 149 -8.54 4.06 12.17
CA GLN A 149 -8.30 4.13 13.63
C GLN A 149 -7.23 3.12 14.12
N SER A 150 -6.97 2.07 13.35
CA SER A 150 -5.94 1.07 13.66
C SER A 150 -4.52 1.60 13.51
N VAL A 151 -4.35 2.73 12.82
CA VAL A 151 -3.05 3.33 12.52
C VAL A 151 -2.51 4.08 13.74
N ASP A 152 -1.25 3.83 14.07
CA ASP A 152 -0.58 4.57 15.16
C ASP A 152 -0.08 5.93 14.68
N TYR A 153 0.59 5.95 13.52
CA TYR A 153 1.16 7.18 12.96
C TYR A 153 0.84 7.31 11.47
N CYS A 154 0.26 8.43 11.09
CA CYS A 154 -0.12 8.71 9.72
C CYS A 154 0.40 10.07 9.23
N VAL A 155 1.08 10.04 8.09
CA VAL A 155 1.48 11.24 7.36
C VAL A 155 0.72 11.29 6.05
N GLN A 156 -0.01 12.38 5.82
CA GLN A 156 -0.71 12.66 4.57
C GLN A 156 -0.18 13.96 3.97
N ARG A 157 0.35 13.88 2.76
CA ARG A 157 0.93 15.02 2.06
C ARG A 157 0.25 15.25 0.72
N CYS A 158 -0.30 16.44 0.56
CA CYS A 158 -0.84 16.94 -0.70
C CYS A 158 0.04 18.07 -1.24
N THR A 159 0.49 17.97 -2.47
CA THR A 159 1.39 18.97 -3.07
C THR A 159 0.70 19.86 -4.10
N ALA A 160 1.41 20.83 -4.65
CA ALA A 160 0.93 22.04 -5.32
C ALA A 160 -0.09 21.88 -6.46
N HIS A 161 -0.22 20.71 -7.06
CA HIS A 161 -1.08 20.51 -8.24
C HIS A 161 -2.18 19.47 -8.00
N ALA A 162 -2.44 19.13 -6.73
CA ALA A 162 -3.43 18.14 -6.37
C ALA A 162 -4.63 18.77 -5.65
N ASP A 163 -5.81 18.19 -5.87
CA ASP A 163 -7.01 18.45 -5.08
C ASP A 163 -7.17 17.28 -4.11
N CYS A 164 -7.05 17.54 -2.81
CA CYS A 164 -7.00 16.47 -1.83
C CYS A 164 -8.11 16.55 -0.80
N THR A 165 -8.60 15.37 -0.41
CA THR A 165 -9.35 15.20 0.82
C THR A 165 -8.54 14.31 1.77
N LEU A 166 -8.17 14.84 2.94
CA LEU A 166 -7.38 14.18 3.96
C LEU A 166 -8.28 13.77 5.12
N ASP A 167 -8.46 12.47 5.33
CA ASP A 167 -9.18 11.92 6.49
C ASP A 167 -8.21 11.07 7.32
N CYS A 168 -7.80 11.59 8.46
CA CYS A 168 -6.88 10.90 9.35
C CYS A 168 -7.54 10.60 10.69
N ARG A 169 -7.70 9.30 10.99
CA ARG A 169 -8.25 8.80 12.27
C ARG A 169 -7.19 8.08 13.10
N ALA A 170 -5.93 8.13 12.69
CA ALA A 170 -4.80 7.55 13.40
C ALA A 170 -4.59 8.18 14.78
N LYS A 171 -3.86 7.50 15.66
CA LYS A 171 -3.50 8.06 16.97
C LYS A 171 -2.69 9.35 16.83
N THR A 172 -1.80 9.40 15.85
CA THR A 172 -1.02 10.60 15.51
C THR A 172 -1.14 10.89 14.02
N CYS A 173 -1.57 12.10 13.69
CA CYS A 173 -1.76 12.56 12.32
C CYS A 173 -0.87 13.74 12.00
N VAL A 174 -0.12 13.66 10.91
CA VAL A 174 0.60 14.79 10.32
C VAL A 174 0.04 15.02 8.92
N GLN A 175 -0.64 16.12 8.74
CA GLN A 175 -1.30 16.46 7.48
C GLN A 175 -0.70 17.76 6.93
N SER A 176 -0.26 17.73 5.67
CA SER A 176 0.31 18.90 5.00
C SER A 176 -0.27 19.10 3.62
N CYS A 177 -0.65 20.34 3.34
CA CYS A 177 -1.08 20.80 2.04
C CYS A 177 -0.15 21.92 1.59
N VAL A 178 0.65 21.68 0.56
CA VAL A 178 1.64 22.65 0.06
C VAL A 178 1.20 23.15 -1.30
N GLY A 179 0.53 24.32 -1.32
CA GLY A 179 0.09 24.99 -2.53
C GLY A 179 -0.98 24.30 -3.39
N PRO A 180 -1.83 23.38 -2.85
CA PRO A 180 -2.92 22.82 -3.61
C PRO A 180 -3.99 23.88 -3.88
N LYS A 181 -4.73 23.71 -4.99
CA LYS A 181 -5.89 24.55 -5.27
C LYS A 181 -6.98 24.32 -4.23
N ASN A 182 -7.23 23.06 -3.89
CA ASN A 182 -8.22 22.67 -2.91
C ASN A 182 -7.65 21.56 -2.01
N CYS A 183 -7.64 21.79 -0.70
CA CYS A 183 -7.28 20.79 0.28
C CYS A 183 -8.27 20.79 1.41
N LYS A 184 -9.04 19.72 1.51
CA LYS A 184 -10.03 19.51 2.55
C LYS A 184 -9.52 18.54 3.60
N ILE A 185 -9.42 19.00 4.84
CA ILE A 185 -9.06 18.17 6.00
C ILE A 185 -10.35 17.86 6.75
N LEU A 186 -10.73 16.58 6.84
CA LEU A 186 -12.00 16.16 7.43
C LEU A 186 -11.89 15.85 8.92
N ASN A 187 -10.96 14.98 9.29
CA ASN A 187 -10.75 14.59 10.68
C ASN A 187 -9.29 14.80 11.01
N SER A 188 -9.08 15.38 12.14
CA SER A 188 -7.75 15.65 12.64
C SER A 188 -7.67 15.10 14.06
N GLY A 189 -6.92 14.03 14.24
CA GLY A 189 -6.34 13.75 15.53
C GLY A 189 -5.46 14.94 15.99
N ARG A 190 -4.40 14.74 16.72
CA ARG A 190 -3.45 15.84 16.99
C ARG A 190 -2.82 16.30 15.67
N VAL A 191 -3.36 17.40 15.10
CA VAL A 191 -2.91 17.92 13.79
C VAL A 191 -1.72 18.84 13.99
N TYR A 192 -0.65 18.52 13.30
CA TYR A 192 0.40 19.50 13.02
C TYR A 192 0.15 20.04 11.60
N ARG A 193 -0.59 21.14 11.47
CA ARG A 193 -0.71 21.86 10.19
C ARG A 193 0.64 22.51 9.88
N VAL A 194 1.32 22.04 8.87
CA VAL A 194 2.49 22.71 8.31
C VAL A 194 2.01 23.55 7.12
N ASN A 195 1.63 24.79 7.38
CA ASN A 195 1.41 25.77 6.32
C ASN A 195 2.77 26.15 5.74
N GLY A 196 3.03 25.70 4.53
CA GLY A 196 3.91 26.27 3.50
C GLY A 196 5.35 26.74 3.82
N ASN A 197 5.73 27.03 5.04
CA ASN A 197 7.07 27.49 5.38
C ASN A 197 7.85 26.39 6.11
N PHE A 198 8.70 25.71 5.35
CA PHE A 198 9.58 24.63 5.83
C PHE A 198 10.48 25.05 7.02
N LEU A 199 10.78 26.34 7.16
CA LEU A 199 11.55 26.91 8.28
C LEU A 199 10.84 26.78 9.63
N ALA A 200 9.49 26.83 9.67
CA ALA A 200 8.74 26.69 10.92
C ALA A 200 8.76 25.23 11.45
N PHE A 201 8.85 24.24 10.55
CA PHE A 201 8.89 22.82 10.92
C PHE A 201 10.20 22.45 11.61
N LEU A 202 11.32 22.97 11.10
CA LEU A 202 12.64 22.77 11.74
C LEU A 202 12.70 23.40 13.13
N LEU A 203 12.10 24.57 13.33
CA LEU A 203 12.04 25.23 14.64
C LEU A 203 11.23 24.42 15.67
N VAL A 204 10.09 23.87 15.30
CA VAL A 204 9.26 23.05 16.21
C VAL A 204 9.96 21.75 16.58
N VAL A 205 10.63 21.08 15.63
CA VAL A 205 11.41 19.87 15.89
C VAL A 205 12.63 20.17 16.76
N PHE A 206 13.34 21.27 16.51
CA PHE A 206 14.50 21.68 17.33
C PHE A 206 14.10 22.09 18.75
N ILE A 207 12.99 22.79 18.95
CA ILE A 207 12.51 23.19 20.29
C ILE A 207 12.10 21.95 21.09
N ASN A 208 11.47 20.94 20.49
CA ASN A 208 11.12 19.70 21.20
C ASN A 208 12.34 18.82 21.52
N LEU A 209 13.41 18.89 20.73
CA LEU A 209 14.66 18.19 21.02
C LEU A 209 15.52 18.90 22.09
N GLN A 210 15.42 20.24 22.23
CA GLN A 210 16.16 20.98 23.24
C GLN A 210 15.45 21.10 24.59
N CYS A 211 14.11 21.04 24.60
CA CYS A 211 13.33 21.09 25.83
C CYS A 211 13.17 19.73 26.52
N GLY A 212 14.10 18.80 26.30
CA GLY A 212 14.28 17.51 27.01
C GLY A 212 13.29 17.23 28.14
N TRP A 213 12.05 16.89 27.82
CA TRP A 213 11.13 16.33 28.81
C TRP A 213 10.99 14.85 28.48
N ILE A 214 11.65 14.15 29.21
CA ILE A 214 11.53 12.88 29.93
C ILE A 214 10.12 12.29 29.82
#